data_3ed3a4fe3ed3f57f9072f4f1f814e52e
#
_entry.id   3ed3a4fe3ed3f57f9072f4f1f814e52e
#
_cell.length_a   1.000
_cell.length_b   1.000
_cell.length_c   1.000
_cell.angle_alpha   90.00
_cell.angle_beta   90.00
_cell.angle_gamma   90.00
#
_symmetry.space_group_name_H-M   'P 1'
#
loop_
_entity.id
_entity.type
_entity.pdbx_description
1 polymer ?
#
loop_
_entity_poly.entity_id
_entity_poly.type
_entity_poly.pdbx_seq_one_letter_code
_entity_poly.pdbx_strand_id
1 'polypeptide(L)'
;VFRKVEGSCSILVLTEDGIIAARDAMGRTPIVIGKKEGAYALSSETSAFPNLDFERIRDVGPGEIVKVKADGIEVLRPALDRKQICSFLWVYYGFPASDYEGINVEYVRERNGKAMGEEDDTEADCVCGIPDSGVGFALGYAEGHNIPYKRAVLKYTPTWPRSFTPGSQKLRSLVAKMKL
;
A
#
# COMPACT_ATOMS: atom_id res chain seq x y z
N VAL A 1 20.35 4.31 14.71
CA VAL A 1 19.33 5.12 14.02
C VAL A 1 18.03 5.08 14.81
N PHE A 2 17.38 3.95 14.99
CA PHE A 2 16.05 3.82 15.63
C PHE A 2 15.96 4.30 17.10
N ARG A 3 17.07 4.43 17.81
CA ARG A 3 17.08 5.05 19.15
C ARG A 3 16.99 6.58 19.12
N LYS A 4 17.21 7.19 17.95
CA LYS A 4 17.23 8.67 17.78
C LYS A 4 16.10 9.18 16.90
N VAL A 5 15.38 8.29 16.21
CA VAL A 5 14.24 8.63 15.37
C VAL A 5 12.97 8.48 16.19
N GLU A 6 12.25 9.57 16.37
CA GLU A 6 10.92 9.57 16.96
C GLU A 6 9.90 9.24 15.86
N GLY A 7 9.07 8.23 16.08
CA GLY A 7 8.10 7.75 15.12
C GLY A 7 8.50 6.43 14.46
N SER A 8 7.98 6.16 13.26
CA SER A 8 8.25 4.93 12.51
C SER A 8 8.98 5.21 11.21
N CYS A 9 9.89 4.32 10.85
CA CYS A 9 10.57 4.36 9.56
C CYS A 9 11.06 2.97 9.15
N SER A 10 11.14 2.76 7.85
CA SER A 10 11.87 1.65 7.25
C SER A 10 13.04 2.22 6.45
N ILE A 11 14.19 1.57 6.55
CA ILE A 11 15.44 2.10 5.99
C ILE A 11 16.07 1.02 5.13
N LEU A 12 16.49 1.40 3.93
CA LEU A 12 17.36 0.61 3.07
C LEU A 12 18.69 1.35 2.91
N VAL A 13 19.80 0.68 3.15
CA VAL A 13 21.14 1.23 3.01
C VAL A 13 21.93 0.35 2.05
N LEU A 14 22.34 0.92 0.92
CA LEU A 14 23.23 0.25 -0.01
C LEU A 14 24.67 0.26 0.55
N THR A 15 25.31 -0.91 0.58
CA THR A 15 26.71 -1.11 0.98
C THR A 15 27.47 -1.77 -0.18
N GLU A 16 28.80 -1.89 -0.06
CA GLU A 16 29.64 -2.50 -1.09
C GLU A 16 29.27 -3.96 -1.39
N ASP A 17 28.78 -4.69 -0.39
CA ASP A 17 28.52 -6.13 -0.45
C ASP A 17 27.02 -6.51 -0.29
N GLY A 18 26.10 -5.53 -0.39
CA GLY A 18 24.66 -5.81 -0.31
C GLY A 18 23.82 -4.64 0.19
N ILE A 19 22.59 -4.93 0.56
CA ILE A 19 21.64 -3.96 1.08
C ILE A 19 21.29 -4.30 2.52
N ILE A 20 21.48 -3.35 3.43
CA ILE A 20 20.96 -3.47 4.80
C ILE A 20 19.53 -2.96 4.80
N ALA A 21 18.59 -3.79 5.19
CA ALA A 21 17.19 -3.45 5.39
C ALA A 21 16.86 -3.47 6.88
N ALA A 22 16.27 -2.40 7.37
CA ALA A 22 15.92 -2.24 8.78
C ALA A 22 14.49 -1.70 8.91
N ARG A 23 13.67 -2.39 9.68
CA ARG A 23 12.30 -2.01 10.01
C ARG A 23 12.24 -1.54 11.46
N ASP A 24 11.51 -0.47 11.74
CA ASP A 24 11.38 0.06 13.10
C ASP A 24 10.76 -0.94 14.10
N ALA A 25 10.90 -0.66 15.39
CA ALA A 25 10.44 -1.56 16.45
C ALA A 25 8.94 -1.82 16.46
N MET A 26 8.13 -0.93 15.89
CA MET A 26 6.68 -1.10 15.76
C MET A 26 6.30 -1.90 14.51
N GLY A 27 7.18 -1.96 13.51
CA GLY A 27 6.94 -2.61 12.23
C GLY A 27 5.84 -1.93 11.41
N ARG A 28 5.72 -0.60 11.52
CA ARG A 28 4.61 0.14 10.94
C ARG A 28 4.63 0.17 9.42
N THR A 29 5.80 0.43 8.83
CA THR A 29 5.98 0.43 7.37
C THR A 29 6.63 -0.87 6.94
N PRO A 30 6.01 -1.67 6.07
CA PRO A 30 6.53 -2.96 5.66
C PRO A 30 7.78 -2.83 4.79
N ILE A 31 8.64 -3.83 4.90
CA ILE A 31 9.67 -4.15 3.92
C ILE A 31 9.50 -5.63 3.60
N VAL A 32 9.40 -5.96 2.34
CA VAL A 32 9.24 -7.32 1.84
C VAL A 32 10.46 -7.69 1.03
N ILE A 33 10.89 -8.94 1.15
CA ILE A 33 12.01 -9.50 0.41
C ILE A 33 11.46 -10.40 -0.70
N GLY A 34 11.87 -10.14 -1.92
CA GLY A 34 11.68 -10.99 -3.08
C GLY A 34 12.96 -11.64 -3.55
N LYS A 35 12.84 -12.78 -4.23
CA LYS A 35 13.97 -13.52 -4.81
C LYS A 35 13.63 -13.95 -6.24
N LYS A 36 14.63 -13.93 -7.08
CA LYS A 36 14.69 -14.68 -8.35
C LYS A 36 16.06 -15.30 -8.51
N GLU A 37 16.28 -16.08 -9.57
CA GLU A 37 17.59 -16.67 -9.83
C GLU A 37 18.69 -15.59 -9.86
N GLY A 38 19.69 -15.75 -9.03
CA GLY A 38 20.85 -14.86 -8.91
C GLY A 38 20.58 -13.47 -8.32
N ALA A 39 19.37 -13.16 -7.83
CA ALA A 39 19.05 -11.82 -7.33
C ALA A 39 18.03 -11.79 -6.19
N TYR A 40 18.15 -10.77 -5.34
CA TYR A 40 17.15 -10.38 -4.34
C TYR A 40 16.65 -8.96 -4.59
N ALA A 41 15.42 -8.70 -4.21
CA ALA A 41 14.82 -7.38 -4.23
C ALA A 41 14.15 -7.05 -2.90
N LEU A 42 14.10 -5.76 -2.58
CA LEU A 42 13.44 -5.23 -1.39
C LEU A 42 12.42 -4.17 -1.83
N SER A 43 11.20 -4.29 -1.36
CA SER A 43 10.13 -3.33 -1.66
C SER A 43 9.20 -3.19 -0.46
N SER A 44 8.54 -2.04 -0.35
CA SER A 44 7.38 -1.87 0.52
C SER A 44 6.07 -2.28 -0.15
N GLU A 45 6.10 -2.54 -1.47
CA GLU A 45 4.94 -2.84 -2.31
C GLU A 45 5.11 -4.21 -2.97
N THR A 46 4.27 -5.18 -2.61
CA THR A 46 4.42 -6.57 -3.08
C THR A 46 4.10 -6.75 -4.56
N SER A 47 3.23 -5.89 -5.13
CA SER A 47 2.91 -5.92 -6.57
C SER A 47 4.10 -5.62 -7.48
N ALA A 48 5.18 -5.05 -6.93
CA ALA A 48 6.41 -4.82 -7.69
C ALA A 48 7.13 -6.13 -8.07
N PHE A 49 6.98 -7.19 -7.27
CA PHE A 49 7.72 -8.44 -7.46
C PHE A 49 7.31 -9.19 -8.73
N PRO A 50 6.02 -9.52 -8.96
CA PRO A 50 5.62 -10.24 -10.18
C PRO A 50 5.92 -9.44 -11.46
N ASN A 51 5.90 -8.11 -11.41
CA ASN A 51 6.24 -7.27 -12.55
C ASN A 51 7.72 -7.38 -12.99
N LEU A 52 8.59 -7.91 -12.13
CA LEU A 52 10.03 -8.04 -12.33
C LEU A 52 10.51 -9.49 -12.19
N ASP A 53 9.60 -10.45 -12.24
CA ASP A 53 9.85 -11.89 -12.10
C ASP A 53 10.50 -12.28 -10.77
N PHE A 54 10.15 -11.58 -9.68
CA PHE A 54 10.54 -11.95 -8.33
C PHE A 54 9.40 -12.69 -7.63
N GLU A 55 9.75 -13.70 -6.86
CA GLU A 55 8.86 -14.36 -5.91
C GLU A 55 9.02 -13.72 -4.52
N ARG A 56 7.91 -13.45 -3.83
CA ARG A 56 7.93 -13.01 -2.44
C ARG A 56 8.46 -14.14 -1.56
N ILE A 57 9.47 -13.84 -0.71
CA ILE A 57 10.00 -14.79 0.27
C ILE A 57 9.36 -14.54 1.65
N ARG A 58 9.54 -13.33 2.21
CA ARG A 58 9.05 -12.98 3.53
C ARG A 58 9.07 -11.46 3.76
N ASP A 59 8.38 -11.05 4.81
CA ASP A 59 8.49 -9.70 5.35
C ASP A 59 9.66 -9.59 6.33
N VAL A 60 10.28 -8.42 6.39
CA VAL A 60 11.19 -8.05 7.46
C VAL A 60 10.34 -7.73 8.70
N GLY A 61 10.61 -8.38 9.81
CA GLY A 61 9.83 -8.25 11.04
C GLY A 61 10.02 -6.91 11.77
N PRO A 62 9.19 -6.62 12.79
CA PRO A 62 9.34 -5.43 13.61
C PRO A 62 10.69 -5.37 14.29
N GLY A 63 11.41 -4.26 14.16
CA GLY A 63 12.74 -4.09 14.73
C GLY A 63 13.84 -4.95 14.11
N GLU A 64 13.51 -5.78 13.12
CA GLU A 64 14.47 -6.64 12.45
C GLU A 64 15.42 -5.82 11.56
N ILE A 65 16.67 -6.27 11.52
CA ILE A 65 17.68 -5.76 10.62
C ILE A 65 18.30 -6.94 9.89
N VAL A 66 18.25 -6.91 8.57
CA VAL A 66 18.83 -7.91 7.70
C VAL A 66 19.83 -7.30 6.73
N LYS A 67 20.83 -8.05 6.35
CA LYS A 67 21.71 -7.77 5.22
C LYS A 67 21.40 -8.74 4.09
N VAL A 68 20.98 -8.20 2.97
CA VAL A 68 20.64 -8.97 1.77
C VAL A 68 21.79 -8.85 0.79
N LYS A 69 22.41 -9.99 0.48
CA LYS A 69 23.54 -10.14 -0.46
C LYS A 69 23.05 -10.94 -1.68
N ALA A 70 23.83 -10.99 -2.73
CA ALA A 70 23.51 -11.78 -3.92
C ALA A 70 23.37 -13.29 -3.64
N ASP A 71 24.08 -13.79 -2.64
CA ASP A 71 24.15 -15.21 -2.24
C ASP A 71 23.21 -15.57 -1.08
N GLY A 72 22.62 -14.59 -0.38
CA GLY A 72 21.73 -14.89 0.74
C GLY A 72 21.31 -13.71 1.61
N ILE A 73 20.61 -14.04 2.68
CA ILE A 73 20.09 -13.11 3.67
C ILE A 73 20.71 -13.42 5.02
N GLU A 74 21.39 -12.46 5.61
CA GLU A 74 21.97 -12.50 6.94
C GLU A 74 21.10 -11.68 7.91
N VAL A 75 20.69 -12.28 9.03
CA VAL A 75 19.93 -11.58 10.08
C VAL A 75 20.93 -10.93 11.04
N LEU A 76 21.03 -9.60 11.00
CA LEU A 76 21.89 -8.82 11.89
C LEU A 76 21.24 -8.56 13.25
N ARG A 77 19.91 -8.47 13.26
CA ARG A 77 19.10 -8.34 14.47
C ARG A 77 17.77 -9.05 14.25
N PRO A 78 17.35 -9.94 15.16
CA PRO A 78 16.08 -10.66 15.04
C PRO A 78 14.89 -9.73 15.21
N ALA A 79 13.74 -10.15 14.70
CA ALA A 79 12.47 -9.46 14.86
C ALA A 79 12.01 -9.46 16.33
N LEU A 80 11.23 -8.43 16.66
CA LEU A 80 10.49 -8.33 17.92
C LEU A 80 9.09 -8.94 17.75
N ASP A 81 8.48 -9.36 18.86
CA ASP A 81 7.17 -10.03 18.85
C ASP A 81 6.00 -9.07 18.57
N ARG A 82 6.15 -7.78 18.90
CA ARG A 82 5.06 -6.79 18.82
C ARG A 82 5.03 -6.11 17.47
N LYS A 83 3.86 -6.12 16.79
CA LYS A 83 3.57 -5.35 15.59
C LYS A 83 2.52 -4.27 15.86
N GLN A 84 2.69 -3.09 15.27
CA GLN A 84 1.71 -2.00 15.23
C GLN A 84 1.59 -1.48 13.79
N ILE A 85 1.02 -2.29 12.92
CA ILE A 85 0.85 -1.97 11.52
C ILE A 85 -0.22 -0.89 11.35
N CYS A 86 0.01 0.04 10.44
CA CYS A 86 -0.94 1.09 10.14
C CYS A 86 -2.02 0.59 9.18
N SER A 87 -3.28 0.60 9.60
CA SER A 87 -4.43 0.22 8.73
C SER A 87 -4.55 1.09 7.47
N PHE A 88 -3.96 2.28 7.48
CA PHE A 88 -3.91 3.19 6.32
C PHE A 88 -3.24 2.55 5.09
N LEU A 89 -2.39 1.56 5.28
CA LEU A 89 -1.81 0.77 4.19
C LEU A 89 -2.89 0.10 3.33
N TRP A 90 -3.91 -0.47 3.96
CA TRP A 90 -5.04 -1.11 3.24
C TRP A 90 -6.11 -0.13 2.82
N VAL A 91 -6.53 0.76 3.71
CA VAL A 91 -7.71 1.59 3.45
C VAL A 91 -7.47 2.69 2.43
N TYR A 92 -6.21 3.10 2.22
CA TYR A 92 -5.92 4.17 1.27
C TYR A 92 -4.61 4.02 0.49
N TYR A 93 -3.48 3.78 1.18
CA TYR A 93 -2.16 3.91 0.58
C TYR A 93 -1.84 2.82 -0.44
N GLY A 94 -2.12 1.56 -0.10
CA GLY A 94 -1.68 0.40 -0.88
C GLY A 94 -2.28 0.29 -2.26
N PHE A 95 -1.52 -0.28 -3.17
CA PHE A 95 -2.02 -0.66 -4.48
C PHE A 95 -2.96 -1.86 -4.35
N PRO A 96 -4.11 -1.91 -5.06
CA PRO A 96 -5.12 -2.98 -4.89
C PRO A 96 -4.58 -4.40 -4.99
N ALA A 97 -3.67 -4.66 -5.92
CA ALA A 97 -3.09 -6.00 -6.10
C ALA A 97 -1.97 -6.34 -5.09
N SER A 98 -1.64 -5.43 -4.16
CA SER A 98 -0.61 -5.67 -3.15
C SER A 98 -1.17 -6.31 -1.90
N ASP A 99 -0.25 -6.98 -1.19
CA ASP A 99 -0.50 -7.55 0.14
C ASP A 99 0.40 -6.87 1.17
N TYR A 100 -0.14 -6.66 2.36
CA TYR A 100 0.64 -6.32 3.53
C TYR A 100 0.43 -7.37 4.60
N GLU A 101 1.52 -7.92 5.13
CA GLU A 101 1.48 -9.02 6.12
C GLU A 101 0.63 -10.23 5.66
N GLY A 102 0.57 -10.48 4.35
CA GLY A 102 -0.21 -11.56 3.75
C GLY A 102 -1.70 -11.27 3.55
N ILE A 103 -2.14 -10.03 3.76
CA ILE A 103 -3.55 -9.64 3.58
C ILE A 103 -3.64 -8.68 2.39
N ASN A 104 -4.44 -9.06 1.38
CA ASN A 104 -4.60 -8.28 0.15
C ASN A 104 -5.37 -6.96 0.39
N VAL A 105 -4.94 -5.91 -0.30
CA VAL A 105 -5.49 -4.55 -0.14
C VAL A 105 -6.93 -4.46 -0.62
N GLU A 106 -7.23 -4.96 -1.83
CA GLU A 106 -8.57 -4.87 -2.40
C GLU A 106 -9.58 -5.68 -1.58
N TYR A 107 -9.20 -6.87 -1.15
CA TYR A 107 -10.02 -7.69 -0.27
C TYR A 107 -10.44 -6.97 1.03
N VAL A 108 -9.52 -6.22 1.64
CA VAL A 108 -9.84 -5.43 2.85
C VAL A 108 -10.81 -4.29 2.51
N ARG A 109 -10.62 -3.62 1.37
CA ARG A 109 -11.51 -2.52 0.93
C ARG A 109 -12.92 -3.02 0.66
N GLU A 110 -13.05 -4.11 -0.08
CA GLU A 110 -14.35 -4.73 -0.38
C GLU A 110 -15.07 -5.16 0.90
N ARG A 111 -14.38 -5.84 1.81
CA ARG A 111 -14.98 -6.24 3.11
C ARG A 111 -15.44 -5.06 3.95
N ASN A 112 -14.63 -4.00 4.03
CA ASN A 112 -15.02 -2.80 4.75
C ASN A 112 -16.21 -2.11 4.07
N GLY A 113 -16.21 -2.02 2.74
CA GLY A 113 -17.33 -1.49 1.97
C GLY A 113 -18.61 -2.27 2.22
N LYS A 114 -18.53 -3.60 2.23
CA LYS A 114 -19.68 -4.47 2.50
C LYS A 114 -20.27 -4.23 3.90
N ALA A 115 -19.43 -4.20 4.93
CA ALA A 115 -19.87 -3.92 6.28
C ALA A 115 -20.53 -2.52 6.39
N MET A 116 -19.98 -1.51 5.69
CA MET A 116 -20.58 -0.18 5.63
C MET A 116 -21.95 -0.20 4.95
N GLY A 117 -22.09 -0.95 3.84
CA GLY A 117 -23.37 -1.05 3.12
C GLY A 117 -24.44 -1.83 3.88
N GLU A 118 -24.04 -2.82 4.71
CA GLU A 118 -24.96 -3.57 5.57
C GLU A 118 -25.51 -2.74 6.74
N GLU A 119 -24.78 -1.70 7.17
CA GLU A 119 -25.15 -0.83 8.30
C GLU A 119 -25.83 0.49 7.87
N ASP A 120 -25.74 0.86 6.59
CA ASP A 120 -26.25 2.12 6.05
C ASP A 120 -27.68 1.95 5.56
N ASP A 121 -28.58 2.82 5.97
CA ASP A 121 -30.00 2.86 5.58
C ASP A 121 -30.33 3.97 4.55
N THR A 122 -29.31 4.59 3.95
CA THR A 122 -29.47 5.64 2.95
C THR A 122 -30.14 5.13 1.69
N GLU A 123 -31.30 5.68 1.32
CA GLU A 123 -31.95 5.39 0.04
C GLU A 123 -31.12 5.94 -1.13
N ALA A 124 -30.64 5.05 -2.01
CA ALA A 124 -29.87 5.42 -3.19
C ALA A 124 -30.12 4.47 -4.35
N ASP A 125 -30.13 5.02 -5.56
CA ASP A 125 -30.34 4.23 -6.81
C ASP A 125 -29.07 3.47 -7.23
N CYS A 126 -27.90 3.94 -6.84
CA CYS A 126 -26.62 3.30 -7.15
C CYS A 126 -25.49 3.87 -6.28
N VAL A 127 -24.37 3.19 -6.27
CA VAL A 127 -23.13 3.64 -5.67
C VAL A 127 -22.02 3.72 -6.72
N CYS A 128 -21.09 4.68 -6.56
CA CYS A 128 -19.86 4.75 -7.33
C CYS A 128 -18.66 5.05 -6.43
N GLY A 129 -17.51 4.51 -6.78
CA GLY A 129 -16.25 4.81 -6.07
C GLY A 129 -15.53 6.01 -6.66
N ILE A 130 -14.93 6.82 -5.78
CA ILE A 130 -13.96 7.82 -6.22
C ILE A 130 -12.66 7.11 -6.61
N PRO A 131 -12.24 7.16 -7.87
CA PRO A 131 -11.04 6.45 -8.33
C PRO A 131 -9.74 7.00 -7.69
N ASP A 132 -8.75 6.15 -7.41
CA ASP A 132 -8.80 4.70 -7.59
C ASP A 132 -9.11 3.99 -6.26
N SER A 133 -8.73 4.54 -5.11
CA SER A 133 -8.81 3.89 -3.79
C SER A 133 -10.23 3.62 -3.29
N GLY A 134 -11.22 4.38 -3.75
CA GLY A 134 -12.62 4.21 -3.36
C GLY A 134 -13.37 3.12 -4.13
N VAL A 135 -12.78 2.55 -5.18
CA VAL A 135 -13.48 1.56 -6.03
C VAL A 135 -13.79 0.28 -5.27
N GLY A 136 -12.82 -0.32 -4.59
CA GLY A 136 -13.04 -1.54 -3.81
C GLY A 136 -14.07 -1.36 -2.69
N PHE A 137 -14.03 -0.22 -1.99
CA PHE A 137 -15.09 0.11 -1.00
C PHE A 137 -16.47 0.19 -1.63
N ALA A 138 -16.60 0.85 -2.80
CA ALA A 138 -17.90 0.98 -3.46
C ALA A 138 -18.43 -0.34 -4.02
N LEU A 139 -17.54 -1.25 -4.46
CA LEU A 139 -17.93 -2.60 -4.88
C LEU A 139 -18.48 -3.38 -3.68
N GLY A 140 -17.77 -3.38 -2.56
CA GLY A 140 -18.24 -4.01 -1.34
C GLY A 140 -19.54 -3.39 -0.82
N TYR A 141 -19.64 -2.06 -0.82
CA TYR A 141 -20.85 -1.33 -0.40
C TYR A 141 -22.07 -1.69 -1.27
N ALA A 142 -21.89 -1.79 -2.60
CA ALA A 142 -22.94 -2.22 -3.52
C ALA A 142 -23.48 -3.60 -3.13
N GLU A 143 -22.61 -4.53 -2.77
CA GLU A 143 -22.98 -5.87 -2.30
C GLU A 143 -23.73 -5.81 -0.96
N GLY A 144 -23.18 -5.09 0.05
CA GLY A 144 -23.76 -5.02 1.39
C GLY A 144 -25.12 -4.31 1.43
N HIS A 145 -25.28 -3.25 0.65
CA HIS A 145 -26.51 -2.43 0.59
C HIS A 145 -27.52 -2.95 -0.45
N ASN A 146 -27.12 -3.94 -1.25
CA ASN A 146 -27.94 -4.51 -2.33
C ASN A 146 -28.39 -3.49 -3.39
N ILE A 147 -27.51 -2.56 -3.78
CA ILE A 147 -27.72 -1.58 -4.85
C ILE A 147 -26.65 -1.72 -5.94
N PRO A 148 -26.95 -1.32 -7.20
CA PRO A 148 -25.98 -1.50 -8.29
C PRO A 148 -24.77 -0.57 -8.16
N TYR A 149 -23.57 -1.10 -8.41
CA TYR A 149 -22.39 -0.28 -8.66
C TYR A 149 -22.45 0.35 -10.06
N LYS A 150 -22.21 1.66 -10.15
CA LYS A 150 -22.09 2.37 -11.42
C LYS A 150 -20.76 3.11 -11.49
N ARG A 151 -20.08 3.02 -12.63
CA ARG A 151 -18.83 3.76 -12.86
C ARG A 151 -19.13 5.19 -13.31
N ALA A 152 -19.72 5.99 -12.43
CA ALA A 152 -20.15 7.36 -12.74
C ALA A 152 -19.00 8.39 -12.71
N VAL A 153 -17.90 8.07 -11.99
CA VAL A 153 -16.72 8.93 -11.87
C VAL A 153 -15.52 8.22 -12.48
N LEU A 154 -14.80 8.90 -13.37
CA LEU A 154 -13.62 8.39 -14.06
C LEU A 154 -12.42 9.29 -13.80
N LYS A 155 -11.26 8.68 -13.60
CA LYS A 155 -10.00 9.41 -13.50
C LYS A 155 -9.50 9.80 -14.89
N TYR A 156 -9.27 11.08 -15.10
CA TYR A 156 -8.63 11.57 -16.32
C TYR A 156 -7.11 11.54 -16.18
N THR A 157 -6.49 10.51 -16.70
CA THR A 157 -5.06 10.21 -16.53
C THR A 157 -4.08 11.12 -17.30
N PRO A 158 -4.42 11.79 -18.45
CA PRO A 158 -3.51 12.67 -19.16
C PRO A 158 -3.12 13.95 -18.40
N THR A 159 -3.77 14.26 -17.27
CA THR A 159 -3.45 15.43 -16.43
C THR A 159 -2.53 15.06 -15.28
N TRP A 160 -2.11 16.06 -14.46
CA TRP A 160 -1.39 15.81 -13.21
C TRP A 160 -2.10 14.77 -12.36
N PRO A 161 -1.36 13.82 -11.75
CA PRO A 161 -1.96 12.76 -10.94
C PRO A 161 -2.78 13.31 -9.74
N ARG A 162 -2.35 14.43 -9.18
CA ARG A 162 -3.03 15.09 -8.05
C ARG A 162 -3.27 16.57 -8.37
N SER A 163 -4.52 17.05 -8.26
CA SER A 163 -4.90 18.42 -8.61
C SER A 163 -4.31 19.49 -7.68
N PHE A 164 -3.87 19.12 -6.48
CA PHE A 164 -3.29 20.05 -5.52
C PHE A 164 -1.77 20.22 -5.65
N THR A 165 -1.08 19.41 -6.46
CA THR A 165 0.39 19.47 -6.60
C THR A 165 0.93 20.68 -7.37
N PRO A 166 0.22 21.31 -8.34
CA PRO A 166 0.75 22.47 -9.03
C PRO A 166 1.05 23.64 -8.08
N GLY A 167 2.14 24.37 -8.37
CA GLY A 167 2.66 25.43 -7.49
C GLY A 167 1.78 26.68 -7.34
N SER A 168 0.84 26.94 -8.26
CA SER A 168 -0.05 28.11 -8.18
C SER A 168 -1.53 27.73 -8.07
N GLN A 169 -2.32 28.56 -7.37
CA GLN A 169 -3.75 28.34 -7.20
C GLN A 169 -4.49 28.34 -8.55
N LYS A 170 -4.09 29.22 -9.46
CA LYS A 170 -4.68 29.29 -10.82
C LYS A 170 -4.53 27.95 -11.56
N LEU A 171 -3.34 27.35 -11.48
CA LEU A 171 -3.05 26.07 -12.14
C LEU A 171 -3.78 24.91 -11.42
N ARG A 172 -3.85 24.91 -10.08
CA ARG A 172 -4.64 23.92 -9.33
C ARG A 172 -6.12 23.95 -9.71
N SER A 173 -6.70 25.15 -9.80
CA SER A 173 -8.10 25.32 -10.22
C SER A 173 -8.34 24.89 -11.67
N LEU A 174 -7.38 25.13 -12.57
CA LEU A 174 -7.45 24.65 -13.95
C LEU A 174 -7.43 23.13 -14.01
N VAL A 175 -6.47 22.50 -13.32
CA VAL A 175 -6.36 21.04 -13.28
C VAL A 175 -7.60 20.39 -12.66
N ALA A 176 -8.17 20.99 -11.62
CA ALA A 176 -9.43 20.50 -11.03
C ALA A 176 -10.58 20.54 -12.03
N LYS A 177 -10.74 21.64 -12.78
CA LYS A 177 -11.76 21.75 -13.84
C LYS A 177 -11.59 20.76 -14.98
N MET A 178 -10.33 20.39 -15.30
CA MET A 178 -10.05 19.41 -16.37
C MET A 178 -10.39 17.98 -15.94
N LYS A 179 -10.59 17.73 -14.66
CA LYS A 179 -10.91 16.40 -14.08
C LYS A 179 -12.39 16.19 -13.78
N LEU A 180 -13.15 17.25 -13.78
CA LEU A 180 -14.61 17.22 -13.59
C LEU A 180 -15.34 17.02 -14.92
#